data_af8d7ea8b1e68819ca604d61039cdda9
#
_entry.id   af8d7ea8b1e68819ca604d61039cdda9
#
_cell.length_a   1.000
_cell.length_b   1.000
_cell.length_c   1.000
_cell.angle_alpha   90.00
_cell.angle_beta   90.00
_cell.angle_gamma   90.00
#
_symmetry.space_group_name_H-M   'P 1'
#
loop_
_entity.id
_entity.type
_entity.pdbx_description
1 polymer ?
#
loop_
_entity_poly.entity_id
_entity_poly.type
_entity_poly.pdbx_seq_one_letter_code
_entity_poly.pdbx_strand_id
1 'polypeptide(L)'
;MQNVIVLIGAGLIGQTIARRVSSGKHVLLADLRQENTDAAAKVLGDAGFEVSTAIVDVSSRQSIHALVETAMAIGTITGVIHAAGVSPTQATPETILKVDLYGTAVVLEEFGNVIAPGGAGVVIASQSGHRLPALTPEQDKALATTPADELLALPMLQPDQIADPLHAYQVSKRGNSLRVKAEAVRWGKRGARVNAISPGIICTPLAKEELAGPRGPGYRRMLELSPAGRIGTPDEVGTVGALLMGPDGGFITGSDFLMDGGTTASYFYGELATK
;
A
#
# COMPACT_ATOMS: atom_id res chain seq x y z
N MET A 1 -24.77 7.40 -11.92
CA MET A 1 -23.54 6.65 -12.30
C MET A 1 -23.21 5.68 -11.17
N GLN A 2 -22.69 4.51 -11.53
CA GLN A 2 -22.29 3.49 -10.56
C GLN A 2 -21.06 3.96 -9.76
N ASN A 3 -21.02 3.66 -8.46
CA ASN A 3 -19.83 3.91 -7.64
C ASN A 3 -18.78 2.83 -7.88
N VAL A 4 -17.53 3.22 -8.06
CA VAL A 4 -16.41 2.32 -8.34
C VAL A 4 -15.40 2.35 -7.22
N ILE A 5 -14.98 1.16 -6.79
CA ILE A 5 -13.81 0.92 -5.95
C ILE A 5 -12.72 0.32 -6.85
N VAL A 6 -11.58 0.97 -6.92
CA VAL A 6 -10.41 0.45 -7.66
C VAL A 6 -9.46 -0.25 -6.68
N LEU A 7 -9.22 -1.54 -6.89
CA LEU A 7 -8.23 -2.32 -6.16
C LEU A 7 -7.02 -2.55 -7.05
N ILE A 8 -5.88 -1.98 -6.67
CA ILE A 8 -4.58 -2.11 -7.33
C ILE A 8 -3.71 -3.06 -6.52
N GLY A 9 -3.37 -4.21 -7.09
CA GLY A 9 -2.77 -5.33 -6.38
C GLY A 9 -3.83 -6.29 -5.83
N ALA A 10 -4.13 -7.35 -6.58
CA ALA A 10 -5.21 -8.30 -6.30
C ALA A 10 -4.88 -9.34 -5.21
N GLY A 11 -3.95 -9.02 -4.29
CA GLY A 11 -3.57 -9.86 -3.16
C GLY A 11 -4.62 -9.89 -2.02
N LEU A 12 -4.41 -10.79 -1.05
CA LEU A 12 -5.39 -11.05 0.03
C LEU A 12 -5.70 -9.80 0.88
N ILE A 13 -4.70 -8.96 1.16
CA ILE A 13 -4.91 -7.73 1.96
C ILE A 13 -5.87 -6.80 1.23
N GLY A 14 -5.62 -6.53 -0.06
CA GLY A 14 -6.49 -5.67 -0.86
C GLY A 14 -7.91 -6.25 -0.99
N GLN A 15 -8.03 -7.55 -1.25
CA GLN A 15 -9.33 -8.22 -1.36
C GLN A 15 -10.15 -8.12 -0.07
N THR A 16 -9.53 -8.29 1.11
CA THR A 16 -10.27 -8.19 2.38
C THR A 16 -10.76 -6.78 2.67
N ILE A 17 -10.02 -5.76 2.28
CA ILE A 17 -10.49 -4.37 2.35
C ILE A 17 -11.66 -4.17 1.37
N ALA A 18 -11.47 -4.56 0.09
CA ALA A 18 -12.49 -4.41 -0.95
C ALA A 18 -13.83 -5.06 -0.55
N ARG A 19 -13.80 -6.28 -0.02
CA ARG A 19 -15.02 -6.97 0.45
C ARG A 19 -15.81 -6.18 1.50
N ARG A 20 -15.14 -5.39 2.34
CA ARG A 20 -15.79 -4.63 3.41
C ARG A 20 -16.38 -3.30 2.95
N VAL A 21 -15.83 -2.71 1.86
CA VAL A 21 -16.19 -1.34 1.45
C VAL A 21 -16.95 -1.26 0.14
N SER A 22 -17.15 -2.42 -0.55
CA SER A 22 -17.68 -2.42 -1.92
C SER A 22 -19.12 -2.91 -2.06
N SER A 23 -19.85 -3.16 -0.97
CA SER A 23 -21.26 -3.54 -1.06
C SER A 23 -22.06 -2.51 -1.86
N GLY A 24 -22.75 -2.96 -2.94
CA GLY A 24 -23.51 -2.09 -3.83
C GLY A 24 -22.67 -1.20 -4.76
N LYS A 25 -21.37 -1.49 -4.89
CA LYS A 25 -20.44 -0.79 -5.77
C LYS A 25 -19.78 -1.77 -6.74
N HIS A 26 -19.31 -1.26 -7.87
CA HIS A 26 -18.47 -2.01 -8.78
C HIS A 26 -17.02 -2.05 -8.30
N VAL A 27 -16.38 -3.23 -8.38
CA VAL A 27 -14.96 -3.40 -8.04
C VAL A 27 -14.17 -3.58 -9.33
N LEU A 28 -13.29 -2.63 -9.64
CA LEU A 28 -12.28 -2.79 -10.69
C LEU A 28 -11.01 -3.35 -10.05
N LEU A 29 -10.70 -4.63 -10.36
CA LEU A 29 -9.49 -5.31 -9.91
C LEU A 29 -8.36 -5.09 -10.91
N ALA A 30 -7.23 -4.58 -10.46
CA ALA A 30 -6.07 -4.36 -11.29
C ALA A 30 -4.81 -5.01 -10.69
N ASP A 31 -4.06 -5.75 -11.50
CA ASP A 31 -2.80 -6.38 -11.11
C ASP A 31 -1.88 -6.46 -12.34
N LEU A 32 -0.58 -6.67 -12.12
CA LEU A 32 0.38 -6.90 -13.20
C LEU A 32 0.10 -8.22 -13.95
N ARG A 33 -0.47 -9.21 -13.25
CA ARG A 33 -0.70 -10.56 -13.76
C ARG A 33 -2.20 -10.84 -13.87
N GLN A 34 -2.62 -11.27 -15.06
CA GLN A 34 -4.02 -11.63 -15.33
C GLN A 34 -4.50 -12.73 -14.38
N GLU A 35 -3.66 -13.70 -14.08
CA GLU A 35 -4.02 -14.83 -13.21
C GLU A 35 -4.42 -14.37 -11.80
N ASN A 36 -3.78 -13.32 -11.28
CA ASN A 36 -4.11 -12.74 -9.98
C ASN A 36 -5.48 -12.07 -10.00
N THR A 37 -5.77 -11.29 -11.05
CA THR A 37 -7.07 -10.63 -11.20
C THR A 37 -8.19 -11.64 -11.42
N ASP A 38 -7.97 -12.69 -12.23
CA ASP A 38 -8.97 -13.73 -12.50
C ASP A 38 -9.31 -14.52 -11.23
N ALA A 39 -8.28 -14.91 -10.46
CA ALA A 39 -8.47 -15.60 -9.18
C ALA A 39 -9.25 -14.72 -8.17
N ALA A 40 -8.90 -13.45 -8.05
CA ALA A 40 -9.57 -12.50 -7.17
C ALA A 40 -11.00 -12.20 -7.64
N ALA A 41 -11.21 -12.03 -8.96
CA ALA A 41 -12.52 -11.80 -9.56
C ALA A 41 -13.46 -12.97 -9.28
N LYS A 42 -12.97 -14.22 -9.39
CA LYS A 42 -13.76 -15.39 -9.04
C LYS A 42 -14.20 -15.37 -7.57
N VAL A 43 -13.27 -15.10 -6.64
CA VAL A 43 -13.56 -15.07 -5.19
C VAL A 43 -14.56 -13.97 -4.84
N LEU A 44 -14.44 -12.79 -5.42
CA LEU A 44 -15.35 -11.68 -5.15
C LEU A 44 -16.69 -11.86 -5.87
N GLY A 45 -16.68 -12.36 -7.11
CA GLY A 45 -17.90 -12.67 -7.87
C GLY A 45 -18.75 -13.75 -7.20
N ASP A 46 -18.13 -14.84 -6.75
CA ASP A 46 -18.80 -15.91 -5.99
C ASP A 46 -19.38 -15.37 -4.66
N ALA A 47 -18.83 -14.30 -4.11
CA ALA A 47 -19.32 -13.61 -2.93
C ALA A 47 -20.39 -12.53 -3.24
N GLY A 48 -20.82 -12.39 -4.50
CA GLY A 48 -21.89 -11.50 -4.93
C GLY A 48 -21.48 -10.06 -5.27
N PHE A 49 -20.18 -9.79 -5.43
CA PHE A 49 -19.70 -8.47 -5.87
C PHE A 49 -19.73 -8.37 -7.40
N GLU A 50 -20.08 -7.20 -7.90
CA GLU A 50 -19.91 -6.87 -9.32
C GLU A 50 -18.45 -6.49 -9.59
N VAL A 51 -17.77 -7.22 -10.48
CA VAL A 51 -16.32 -7.15 -10.65
C VAL A 51 -15.95 -7.05 -12.12
N SER A 52 -14.97 -6.23 -12.44
CA SER A 52 -14.21 -6.27 -13.69
C SER A 52 -12.71 -6.29 -13.40
N THR A 53 -11.91 -6.67 -14.40
CA THR A 53 -10.47 -6.82 -14.27
C THR A 53 -9.73 -5.92 -15.26
N ALA A 54 -8.53 -5.49 -14.90
CA ALA A 54 -7.60 -4.76 -15.76
C ALA A 54 -6.16 -5.19 -15.46
N ILE A 55 -5.28 -5.07 -16.45
CA ILE A 55 -3.85 -5.22 -16.25
C ILE A 55 -3.26 -3.84 -15.93
N VAL A 56 -2.41 -3.78 -14.91
CA VAL A 56 -1.68 -2.56 -14.56
C VAL A 56 -0.25 -2.86 -14.15
N ASP A 57 0.68 -2.18 -14.77
CA ASP A 57 2.06 -2.06 -14.29
C ASP A 57 2.21 -0.73 -13.53
N VAL A 58 2.28 -0.79 -12.20
CA VAL A 58 2.41 0.41 -11.37
C VAL A 58 3.76 1.11 -11.52
N SER A 59 4.76 0.49 -12.14
CA SER A 59 6.02 1.15 -12.49
C SER A 59 5.91 2.03 -13.74
N SER A 60 4.74 2.05 -14.40
CA SER A 60 4.45 2.83 -15.62
C SER A 60 3.31 3.82 -15.39
N ARG A 61 3.61 5.12 -15.45
CA ARG A 61 2.58 6.18 -15.40
C ARG A 61 1.51 5.99 -16.47
N GLN A 62 1.90 5.62 -17.68
CA GLN A 62 0.96 5.40 -18.78
C GLN A 62 -0.03 4.27 -18.46
N SER A 63 0.44 3.19 -17.84
CA SER A 63 -0.39 2.07 -17.43
C SER A 63 -1.37 2.46 -16.31
N ILE A 64 -0.91 3.25 -15.34
CA ILE A 64 -1.79 3.78 -14.27
C ILE A 64 -2.83 4.74 -14.84
N HIS A 65 -2.43 5.62 -15.78
CA HIS A 65 -3.35 6.54 -16.44
C HIS A 65 -4.45 5.79 -17.20
N ALA A 66 -4.11 4.75 -17.96
CA ALA A 66 -5.08 3.90 -18.65
C ALA A 66 -6.04 3.18 -17.68
N LEU A 67 -5.56 2.79 -16.50
CA LEU A 67 -6.42 2.24 -15.45
C LEU A 67 -7.42 3.29 -14.92
N VAL A 68 -6.97 4.54 -14.73
CA VAL A 68 -7.85 5.65 -14.33
C VAL A 68 -8.95 5.87 -15.38
N GLU A 69 -8.60 5.90 -16.65
CA GLU A 69 -9.59 6.05 -17.74
C GLU A 69 -10.59 4.88 -17.75
N THR A 70 -10.10 3.65 -17.56
CA THR A 70 -10.96 2.47 -17.46
C THR A 70 -11.93 2.58 -16.29
N ALA A 71 -11.47 3.02 -15.12
CA ALA A 71 -12.30 3.20 -13.95
C ALA A 71 -13.37 4.29 -14.16
N MET A 72 -13.00 5.41 -14.78
CA MET A 72 -13.91 6.51 -15.10
C MET A 72 -14.97 6.10 -16.13
N ALA A 73 -14.64 5.23 -17.08
CA ALA A 73 -15.59 4.70 -18.05
C ALA A 73 -16.65 3.79 -17.40
N ILE A 74 -16.32 3.10 -16.30
CA ILE A 74 -17.26 2.29 -15.52
C ILE A 74 -18.19 3.19 -14.69
N GLY A 75 -17.63 4.21 -14.02
CA GLY A 75 -18.45 5.07 -13.18
C GLY A 75 -17.68 6.09 -12.34
N THR A 76 -18.29 6.48 -11.23
CA THR A 76 -17.70 7.46 -10.31
C THR A 76 -16.74 6.78 -9.35
N ILE A 77 -15.47 7.16 -9.36
CA ILE A 77 -14.44 6.58 -8.48
C ILE A 77 -14.65 7.12 -7.05
N THR A 78 -15.14 6.28 -6.15
CA THR A 78 -15.39 6.61 -4.75
C THR A 78 -14.41 5.95 -3.78
N GLY A 79 -13.56 5.05 -4.27
CA GLY A 79 -12.53 4.45 -3.44
C GLY A 79 -11.36 3.90 -4.24
N VAL A 80 -10.17 3.99 -3.64
CA VAL A 80 -8.91 3.45 -4.18
C VAL A 80 -8.21 2.65 -3.10
N ILE A 81 -7.89 1.39 -3.38
CA ILE A 81 -7.10 0.52 -2.51
C ILE A 81 -5.81 0.20 -3.25
N HIS A 82 -4.70 0.77 -2.82
CA HIS A 82 -3.40 0.51 -3.40
C HIS A 82 -2.63 -0.49 -2.53
N ALA A 83 -2.66 -1.75 -2.94
CA ALA A 83 -2.03 -2.89 -2.27
C ALA A 83 -0.98 -3.59 -3.14
N ALA A 84 -0.65 -3.03 -4.32
CA ALA A 84 0.43 -3.54 -5.16
C ALA A 84 1.78 -3.19 -4.54
N GLY A 85 2.74 -4.09 -4.66
CA GLY A 85 4.10 -3.92 -4.20
C GLY A 85 4.89 -5.22 -4.31
N VAL A 86 6.20 -5.13 -4.14
CA VAL A 86 7.13 -6.26 -4.15
C VAL A 86 7.94 -6.30 -2.86
N SER A 87 8.34 -7.50 -2.42
CA SER A 87 9.14 -7.65 -1.22
C SER A 87 10.65 -7.63 -1.52
N PRO A 88 11.50 -7.42 -0.48
CA PRO A 88 12.96 -7.49 -0.63
C PRO A 88 13.50 -8.83 -1.09
N THR A 89 12.70 -9.89 -1.03
CA THR A 89 13.07 -11.23 -1.48
C THR A 89 12.70 -11.49 -2.94
N GLN A 90 11.83 -10.64 -3.52
CA GLN A 90 11.28 -10.83 -4.86
C GLN A 90 11.93 -9.95 -5.93
N ALA A 91 12.60 -8.84 -5.55
CA ALA A 91 12.99 -7.83 -6.50
C ALA A 91 14.34 -7.16 -6.14
N THR A 92 14.98 -6.56 -7.17
CA THR A 92 16.16 -5.73 -7.02
C THR A 92 15.81 -4.38 -6.38
N PRO A 93 16.77 -3.65 -5.79
CA PRO A 93 16.55 -2.30 -5.27
C PRO A 93 15.88 -1.37 -6.27
N GLU A 94 16.33 -1.37 -7.52
CA GLU A 94 15.76 -0.54 -8.58
C GLU A 94 14.28 -0.87 -8.84
N THR A 95 13.94 -2.15 -8.92
CA THR A 95 12.55 -2.59 -9.11
C THR A 95 11.68 -2.19 -7.92
N ILE A 96 12.18 -2.35 -6.68
CA ILE A 96 11.47 -1.95 -5.46
C ILE A 96 11.19 -0.45 -5.48
N LEU A 97 12.19 0.38 -5.79
CA LEU A 97 11.99 1.84 -5.87
C LEU A 97 10.98 2.23 -6.96
N LYS A 98 11.01 1.56 -8.12
CA LYS A 98 10.06 1.82 -9.21
C LYS A 98 8.65 1.40 -8.87
N VAL A 99 8.46 0.21 -8.30
CA VAL A 99 7.14 -0.35 -8.00
C VAL A 99 6.57 0.26 -6.72
N ASP A 100 7.32 0.19 -5.61
CA ASP A 100 6.78 0.51 -4.29
C ASP A 100 6.80 2.01 -3.98
N LEU A 101 7.80 2.76 -4.46
CA LEU A 101 7.89 4.21 -4.19
C LEU A 101 7.29 5.04 -5.32
N TYR A 102 7.84 4.94 -6.53
CA TYR A 102 7.38 5.71 -7.67
C TYR A 102 5.95 5.33 -8.05
N GLY A 103 5.64 4.04 -8.15
CA GLY A 103 4.31 3.57 -8.49
C GLY A 103 3.24 4.08 -7.52
N THR A 104 3.53 4.04 -6.22
CA THR A 104 2.62 4.62 -5.21
C THR A 104 2.44 6.12 -5.40
N ALA A 105 3.52 6.85 -5.71
CA ALA A 105 3.45 8.28 -5.97
C ALA A 105 2.54 8.62 -7.15
N VAL A 106 2.70 7.89 -8.27
CA VAL A 106 1.89 8.08 -9.47
C VAL A 106 0.43 7.70 -9.21
N VAL A 107 0.15 6.59 -8.52
CA VAL A 107 -1.22 6.21 -8.16
C VAL A 107 -1.90 7.32 -7.35
N LEU A 108 -1.22 7.87 -6.36
CA LEU A 108 -1.77 8.96 -5.54
C LEU A 108 -2.03 10.24 -6.35
N GLU A 109 -1.13 10.56 -7.28
CA GLU A 109 -1.29 11.72 -8.18
C GLU A 109 -2.45 11.53 -9.14
N GLU A 110 -2.50 10.43 -9.89
CA GLU A 110 -3.50 10.19 -10.94
C GLU A 110 -4.90 10.04 -10.34
N PHE A 111 -5.08 9.21 -9.33
CA PHE A 111 -6.38 9.03 -8.68
C PHE A 111 -6.79 10.25 -7.86
N GLY A 112 -5.85 10.99 -7.29
CA GLY A 112 -6.12 12.24 -6.60
C GLY A 112 -6.73 13.32 -7.51
N ASN A 113 -6.55 13.24 -8.83
CA ASN A 113 -7.16 14.15 -9.78
C ASN A 113 -8.62 13.84 -10.08
N VAL A 114 -9.07 12.61 -9.86
CA VAL A 114 -10.38 12.11 -10.32
C VAL A 114 -11.28 11.58 -9.22
N ILE A 115 -10.74 11.30 -8.03
CA ILE A 115 -11.53 10.82 -6.89
C ILE A 115 -12.71 11.76 -6.60
N ALA A 116 -13.88 11.19 -6.38
CA ALA A 116 -15.10 11.94 -6.10
C ALA A 116 -15.08 12.58 -4.71
N PRO A 117 -15.82 13.69 -4.49
CA PRO A 117 -16.08 14.19 -3.15
C PRO A 117 -16.70 13.12 -2.24
N GLY A 118 -16.24 13.03 -1.01
CA GLY A 118 -16.59 11.95 -0.08
C GLY A 118 -15.85 10.64 -0.31
N GLY A 119 -15.06 10.53 -1.39
CA GLY A 119 -14.25 9.35 -1.68
C GLY A 119 -13.08 9.16 -0.70
N ALA A 120 -12.54 7.94 -0.66
CA ALA A 120 -11.44 7.59 0.22
C ALA A 120 -10.42 6.67 -0.45
N GLY A 121 -9.14 6.89 -0.15
CA GLY A 121 -8.04 6.03 -0.56
C GLY A 121 -7.32 5.40 0.64
N VAL A 122 -6.79 4.19 0.44
CA VAL A 122 -5.87 3.55 1.36
C VAL A 122 -4.67 2.96 0.61
N VAL A 123 -3.47 3.21 1.15
CA VAL A 123 -2.21 2.69 0.64
C VAL A 123 -1.65 1.69 1.65
N ILE A 124 -1.24 0.52 1.17
CA ILE A 124 -0.56 -0.47 2.00
C ILE A 124 0.95 -0.16 2.01
N ALA A 125 1.38 0.47 3.09
CA ALA A 125 2.78 0.70 3.40
C ALA A 125 3.39 -0.54 4.11
N SER A 126 4.20 -0.37 5.15
CA SER A 126 4.76 -1.49 5.93
C SER A 126 5.37 -1.00 7.25
N GLN A 127 5.35 -1.83 8.28
CA GLN A 127 6.17 -1.65 9.48
C GLN A 127 7.66 -1.39 9.17
N SER A 128 8.15 -1.90 8.04
CA SER A 128 9.55 -1.72 7.62
C SER A 128 9.93 -0.26 7.42
N GLY A 129 9.01 0.59 6.96
CA GLY A 129 9.22 2.02 6.84
C GLY A 129 9.41 2.73 8.18
N HIS A 130 8.82 2.20 9.25
CA HIS A 130 9.00 2.72 10.62
C HIS A 130 10.32 2.33 11.26
N ARG A 131 11.01 1.33 10.72
CA ARG A 131 12.31 0.84 11.20
C ARG A 131 13.50 1.39 10.40
N LEU A 132 13.23 2.18 9.35
CA LEU A 132 14.28 2.95 8.69
C LEU A 132 14.92 3.91 9.71
N PRO A 133 16.25 4.06 9.75
CA PRO A 133 16.88 5.12 10.51
C PRO A 133 16.28 6.49 10.21
N ALA A 134 16.28 7.38 11.17
CA ALA A 134 15.70 8.71 11.01
C ALA A 134 16.33 9.44 9.81
N LEU A 135 15.48 9.92 8.93
CA LEU A 135 15.86 10.80 7.83
C LEU A 135 15.93 12.25 8.32
N THR A 136 16.65 13.10 7.60
CA THR A 136 16.58 14.53 7.89
C THR A 136 15.21 15.10 7.50
N PRO A 137 14.78 16.23 8.08
CA PRO A 137 13.54 16.89 7.68
C PRO A 137 13.47 17.19 6.18
N GLU A 138 14.62 17.53 5.57
CA GLU A 138 14.74 17.82 4.13
C GLU A 138 14.52 16.55 3.29
N GLN A 139 15.07 15.41 3.72
CA GLN A 139 14.87 14.10 3.08
C GLN A 139 13.41 13.65 3.19
N ASP A 140 12.80 13.73 4.38
CA ASP A 140 11.37 13.44 4.59
C ASP A 140 10.50 14.34 3.68
N LYS A 141 10.79 15.62 3.61
CA LYS A 141 10.09 16.57 2.74
C LYS A 141 10.27 16.22 1.26
N ALA A 142 11.49 15.88 0.83
CA ALA A 142 11.77 15.51 -0.55
C ALA A 142 10.98 14.24 -0.94
N LEU A 143 10.98 13.18 -0.13
CA LEU A 143 10.18 12.00 -0.37
C LEU A 143 8.67 12.30 -0.44
N ALA A 144 8.19 13.23 0.39
CA ALA A 144 6.78 13.58 0.47
C ALA A 144 6.29 14.39 -0.72
N THR A 145 7.10 15.31 -1.27
CA THR A 145 6.60 16.40 -2.13
C THR A 145 7.25 16.50 -3.50
N THR A 146 8.37 15.80 -3.75
CA THR A 146 8.97 15.79 -5.10
C THR A 146 7.98 15.21 -6.12
N PRO A 147 7.74 15.86 -7.28
CA PRO A 147 6.89 15.29 -8.33
C PRO A 147 7.29 13.85 -8.65
N ALA A 148 6.30 12.99 -8.93
CA ALA A 148 6.59 11.56 -9.10
C ALA A 148 7.65 11.30 -10.17
N ASP A 149 7.61 12.04 -11.29
CA ASP A 149 8.57 11.85 -12.40
C ASP A 149 10.01 12.27 -12.06
N GLU A 150 10.20 13.06 -11.03
CA GLU A 150 11.51 13.49 -10.52
C GLU A 150 11.96 12.69 -9.28
N LEU A 151 11.05 11.91 -8.70
CA LEU A 151 11.24 11.27 -7.39
C LEU A 151 12.47 10.34 -7.36
N LEU A 152 12.62 9.50 -8.38
CA LEU A 152 13.74 8.55 -8.45
C LEU A 152 15.09 9.22 -8.75
N ALA A 153 15.11 10.50 -9.14
CA ALA A 153 16.33 11.27 -9.32
C ALA A 153 16.88 11.86 -8.00
N LEU A 154 16.17 11.73 -6.89
CA LEU A 154 16.65 12.22 -5.60
C LEU A 154 18.01 11.61 -5.25
N PRO A 155 18.99 12.41 -4.75
CA PRO A 155 20.33 11.90 -4.42
C PRO A 155 20.32 10.70 -3.47
N MET A 156 19.42 10.71 -2.47
CA MET A 156 19.30 9.64 -1.49
C MET A 156 18.80 8.29 -2.05
N LEU A 157 18.27 8.28 -3.27
CA LEU A 157 17.73 7.09 -3.94
C LEU A 157 18.69 6.53 -5.01
N GLN A 158 19.87 7.12 -5.17
CA GLN A 158 20.84 6.67 -6.14
C GLN A 158 21.46 5.31 -5.73
N PRO A 159 21.94 4.49 -6.68
CA PRO A 159 22.44 3.15 -6.39
C PRO A 159 23.57 3.08 -5.36
N ASP A 160 24.39 4.13 -5.25
CA ASP A 160 25.47 4.23 -4.27
C ASP A 160 24.97 4.56 -2.84
N GLN A 161 23.74 5.01 -2.72
CA GLN A 161 23.08 5.34 -1.44
C GLN A 161 22.14 4.23 -0.94
N ILE A 162 21.71 3.34 -1.83
CA ILE A 162 20.81 2.23 -1.50
C ILE A 162 21.62 0.94 -1.28
N ALA A 163 21.81 0.56 -0.03
CA ALA A 163 22.70 -0.53 0.36
C ALA A 163 22.26 -1.91 -0.17
N ASP A 164 20.95 -2.20 -0.12
CA ASP A 164 20.40 -3.51 -0.48
C ASP A 164 18.88 -3.46 -0.71
N PRO A 165 18.22 -4.57 -1.12
CA PRO A 165 16.78 -4.61 -1.33
C PRO A 165 15.95 -4.27 -0.08
N LEU A 166 16.43 -4.58 1.14
CA LEU A 166 15.71 -4.22 2.37
C LEU A 166 15.74 -2.71 2.60
N HIS A 167 16.88 -2.07 2.38
CA HIS A 167 17.00 -0.61 2.48
C HIS A 167 16.09 0.08 1.44
N ALA A 168 16.10 -0.36 0.17
CA ALA A 168 15.20 0.16 -0.86
C ALA A 168 13.72 0.04 -0.43
N TYR A 169 13.34 -1.11 0.14
CA TYR A 169 11.98 -1.35 0.63
C TYR A 169 11.62 -0.45 1.82
N GLN A 170 12.52 -0.31 2.79
CA GLN A 170 12.31 0.56 3.96
C GLN A 170 12.11 2.02 3.55
N VAL A 171 12.97 2.52 2.66
CA VAL A 171 12.87 3.88 2.12
C VAL A 171 11.56 4.06 1.34
N SER A 172 11.18 3.09 0.49
CA SER A 172 9.93 3.13 -0.26
C SER A 172 8.72 3.18 0.67
N LYS A 173 8.67 2.33 1.67
CA LYS A 173 7.53 2.26 2.61
C LYS A 173 7.47 3.48 3.55
N ARG A 174 8.61 4.06 3.93
CA ARG A 174 8.67 5.37 4.60
C ARG A 174 8.15 6.47 3.67
N GLY A 175 8.60 6.50 2.42
CA GLY A 175 8.16 7.45 1.41
C GLY A 175 6.64 7.40 1.17
N ASN A 176 6.05 6.19 1.16
CA ASN A 176 4.61 6.01 0.99
C ASN A 176 3.81 6.70 2.11
N SER A 177 4.20 6.50 3.37
CA SER A 177 3.55 7.15 4.52
C SER A 177 3.69 8.67 4.47
N LEU A 178 4.85 9.17 4.06
CA LEU A 178 5.09 10.61 3.91
C LEU A 178 4.28 11.21 2.75
N ARG A 179 4.23 10.52 1.60
CA ARG A 179 3.43 10.95 0.46
C ARG A 179 1.95 11.00 0.78
N VAL A 180 1.42 10.00 1.46
CA VAL A 180 0.03 10.00 1.90
C VAL A 180 -0.29 11.25 2.72
N LYS A 181 0.61 11.71 3.60
CA LYS A 181 0.43 12.97 4.34
C LYS A 181 0.34 14.19 3.43
N ALA A 182 1.25 14.28 2.45
CA ALA A 182 1.24 15.41 1.50
C ALA A 182 0.02 15.36 0.58
N GLU A 183 -0.31 14.19 0.04
CA GLU A 183 -1.44 13.98 -0.86
C GLU A 183 -2.79 14.17 -0.17
N ALA A 184 -2.90 13.91 1.13
CA ALA A 184 -4.13 14.17 1.89
C ALA A 184 -4.57 15.64 1.80
N VAL A 185 -3.62 16.57 1.70
CA VAL A 185 -3.92 17.99 1.49
C VAL A 185 -4.54 18.23 0.12
N ARG A 186 -4.02 17.56 -0.93
CA ARG A 186 -4.51 17.68 -2.30
C ARG A 186 -5.86 16.98 -2.47
N TRP A 187 -6.00 15.76 -1.96
CA TRP A 187 -7.25 15.01 -1.95
C TRP A 187 -8.35 15.75 -1.18
N GLY A 188 -7.99 16.39 -0.05
CA GLY A 188 -8.89 17.20 0.77
C GLY A 188 -9.51 18.37 0.01
N LYS A 189 -8.78 19.00 -0.93
CA LYS A 189 -9.34 20.06 -1.80
C LYS A 189 -10.47 19.55 -2.69
N ARG A 190 -10.55 18.25 -2.94
CA ARG A 190 -11.65 17.60 -3.66
C ARG A 190 -12.74 17.07 -2.72
N GLY A 191 -12.60 17.23 -1.41
CA GLY A 191 -13.49 16.64 -0.41
C GLY A 191 -13.29 15.14 -0.21
N ALA A 192 -12.12 14.61 -0.58
CA ALA A 192 -11.75 13.20 -0.44
C ALA A 192 -10.65 13.01 0.62
N ARG A 193 -10.45 11.77 1.05
CA ARG A 193 -9.47 11.41 2.09
C ARG A 193 -8.51 10.32 1.59
N VAL A 194 -7.28 10.32 2.08
CA VAL A 194 -6.32 9.26 1.82
C VAL A 194 -5.50 8.97 3.06
N ASN A 195 -5.28 7.68 3.35
CA ASN A 195 -4.54 7.19 4.51
C ASN A 195 -3.61 6.03 4.11
N ALA A 196 -2.67 5.71 4.98
CA ALA A 196 -1.84 4.53 4.88
C ALA A 196 -2.15 3.53 5.99
N ILE A 197 -1.93 2.25 5.71
CA ILE A 197 -1.80 1.20 6.72
C ILE A 197 -0.39 0.65 6.58
N SER A 198 0.32 0.53 7.70
CA SER A 198 1.64 -0.08 7.80
C SER A 198 1.53 -1.43 8.53
N PRO A 199 1.23 -2.53 7.80
CA PRO A 199 1.10 -3.83 8.44
C PRO A 199 2.46 -4.40 8.86
N GLY A 200 2.42 -5.27 9.87
CA GLY A 200 3.48 -6.18 10.21
C GLY A 200 3.49 -7.42 9.31
N ILE A 201 3.88 -8.55 9.87
CA ILE A 201 3.86 -9.84 9.17
C ILE A 201 2.42 -10.34 9.14
N ILE A 202 1.81 -10.33 7.97
CA ILE A 202 0.41 -10.74 7.74
C ILE A 202 0.39 -12.08 6.98
N CYS A 203 -0.45 -13.02 7.42
CA CYS A 203 -0.57 -14.36 6.87
C CYS A 203 -1.12 -14.34 5.43
N THR A 204 -0.21 -14.24 4.48
CA THR A 204 -0.46 -14.26 3.04
C THR A 204 0.41 -15.35 2.38
N PRO A 205 0.15 -15.75 1.13
CA PRO A 205 1.05 -16.63 0.39
C PRO A 205 2.51 -16.12 0.41
N LEU A 206 2.72 -14.82 0.15
CA LEU A 206 4.04 -14.20 0.20
C LEU A 206 4.70 -14.37 1.59
N ALA A 207 3.98 -14.08 2.68
CA ALA A 207 4.54 -14.23 4.02
C ALA A 207 4.90 -15.69 4.35
N LYS A 208 4.13 -16.66 3.84
CA LYS A 208 4.45 -18.09 4.00
C LYS A 208 5.74 -18.46 3.27
N GLU A 209 5.94 -17.95 2.05
CA GLU A 209 7.18 -18.12 1.29
C GLU A 209 8.38 -17.48 2.01
N GLU A 210 8.24 -16.26 2.51
CA GLU A 210 9.28 -15.56 3.28
C GLU A 210 9.63 -16.28 4.59
N LEU A 211 8.64 -16.81 5.31
CA LEU A 211 8.85 -17.61 6.52
C LEU A 211 9.56 -18.95 6.23
N ALA A 212 9.36 -19.53 5.07
CA ALA A 212 10.04 -20.74 4.61
C ALA A 212 11.43 -20.46 4.00
N GLY A 213 11.67 -19.21 3.60
CA GLY A 213 12.89 -18.80 2.91
C GLY A 213 14.07 -18.47 3.83
N PRO A 214 15.19 -17.99 3.26
CA PRO A 214 16.42 -17.69 4.00
C PRO A 214 16.25 -16.66 5.13
N ARG A 215 15.29 -15.74 5.01
CA ARG A 215 14.95 -14.72 6.02
C ARG A 215 13.97 -15.22 7.09
N GLY A 216 13.46 -16.45 6.95
CA GLY A 216 12.46 -17.05 7.85
C GLY A 216 12.84 -17.05 9.33
N PRO A 217 14.08 -17.37 9.72
CA PRO A 217 14.50 -17.28 11.13
C PRO A 217 14.33 -15.86 11.72
N GLY A 218 14.67 -14.82 10.96
CA GLY A 218 14.47 -13.43 11.38
C GLY A 218 12.99 -13.07 11.54
N TYR A 219 12.13 -13.49 10.62
CA TYR A 219 10.69 -13.26 10.72
C TYR A 219 10.07 -14.00 11.92
N ARG A 220 10.45 -15.27 12.16
CA ARG A 220 9.99 -16.00 13.36
C ARG A 220 10.41 -15.31 14.65
N ARG A 221 11.67 -14.84 14.73
CA ARG A 221 12.15 -14.07 15.89
C ARG A 221 11.33 -12.78 16.07
N MET A 222 10.97 -12.07 14.99
CA MET A 222 10.09 -10.89 15.08
C MET A 222 8.72 -11.24 15.68
N LEU A 223 8.13 -12.35 15.26
CA LEU A 223 6.84 -12.81 15.78
C LEU A 223 6.94 -13.20 17.26
N GLU A 224 7.94 -13.99 17.62
CA GLU A 224 8.16 -14.47 18.99
C GLU A 224 8.38 -13.33 19.99
N LEU A 225 9.12 -12.29 19.58
CA LEU A 225 9.49 -11.17 20.42
C LEU A 225 8.57 -9.95 20.27
N SER A 226 7.53 -10.03 19.44
CA SER A 226 6.51 -9.00 19.37
C SER A 226 5.49 -9.14 20.51
N PRO A 227 4.91 -8.06 21.03
CA PRO A 227 3.87 -8.12 22.06
C PRO A 227 2.68 -9.02 21.71
N ALA A 228 2.28 -9.08 20.44
CA ALA A 228 1.17 -9.94 20.00
C ALA A 228 1.55 -11.42 19.95
N GLY A 229 2.82 -11.78 19.81
CA GLY A 229 3.33 -13.16 19.78
C GLY A 229 2.80 -14.01 18.63
N ARG A 230 2.25 -13.39 17.56
CA ARG A 230 1.64 -14.11 16.44
C ARG A 230 1.68 -13.32 15.14
N ILE A 231 1.49 -14.02 14.04
CA ILE A 231 1.23 -13.44 12.74
C ILE A 231 -0.15 -12.76 12.70
N GLY A 232 -0.26 -11.61 12.04
CA GLY A 232 -1.54 -10.95 11.77
C GLY A 232 -2.30 -11.63 10.63
N THR A 233 -3.58 -11.34 10.49
CA THR A 233 -4.42 -11.85 9.41
C THR A 233 -4.79 -10.76 8.41
N PRO A 234 -5.07 -11.09 7.13
CA PRO A 234 -5.61 -10.12 6.17
C PRO A 234 -6.91 -9.47 6.66
N ASP A 235 -7.73 -10.21 7.41
CA ASP A 235 -8.99 -9.71 7.95
C ASP A 235 -8.81 -8.61 8.99
N GLU A 236 -7.76 -8.69 9.82
CA GLU A 236 -7.42 -7.60 10.75
C GLU A 236 -7.04 -6.33 10.00
N VAL A 237 -6.27 -6.43 8.90
CA VAL A 237 -5.96 -5.29 8.02
C VAL A 237 -7.24 -4.77 7.34
N GLY A 238 -8.09 -5.69 6.88
CA GLY A 238 -9.38 -5.37 6.29
C GLY A 238 -10.28 -4.53 7.21
N THR A 239 -10.26 -4.78 8.51
CA THR A 239 -11.03 -4.03 9.51
C THR A 239 -10.54 -2.58 9.60
N VAL A 240 -9.24 -2.35 9.66
CA VAL A 240 -8.67 -0.99 9.65
C VAL A 240 -8.94 -0.30 8.31
N GLY A 241 -8.78 -1.00 7.19
CA GLY A 241 -9.11 -0.47 5.87
C GLY A 241 -10.57 -0.02 5.75
N ALA A 242 -11.51 -0.81 6.29
CA ALA A 242 -12.92 -0.46 6.33
C ALA A 242 -13.19 0.80 7.17
N LEU A 243 -12.56 0.92 8.33
CA LEU A 243 -12.62 2.14 9.15
C LEU A 243 -12.14 3.37 8.36
N LEU A 244 -10.95 3.27 7.75
CA LEU A 244 -10.32 4.41 7.05
C LEU A 244 -11.10 4.84 5.80
N MET A 245 -11.73 3.90 5.11
CA MET A 245 -12.50 4.18 3.89
C MET A 245 -13.98 4.41 4.16
N GLY A 246 -14.49 4.01 5.32
CA GLY A 246 -15.88 4.14 5.72
C GLY A 246 -16.22 5.51 6.34
N PRO A 247 -17.50 5.69 6.71
CA PRO A 247 -17.98 6.93 7.33
C PRO A 247 -17.38 7.18 8.71
N ASP A 248 -17.10 6.13 9.48
CA ASP A 248 -16.53 6.24 10.84
C ASP A 248 -15.11 6.82 10.82
N GLY A 249 -14.39 6.69 9.70
CA GLY A 249 -13.10 7.32 9.45
C GLY A 249 -13.18 8.74 8.88
N GLY A 250 -14.35 9.38 8.91
CA GLY A 250 -14.60 10.67 8.26
C GLY A 250 -13.67 11.82 8.68
N PHE A 251 -13.08 11.75 9.88
CA PHE A 251 -12.12 12.73 10.39
C PHE A 251 -10.66 12.23 10.32
N ILE A 252 -10.40 11.09 9.66
CA ILE A 252 -9.06 10.51 9.53
C ILE A 252 -8.58 10.71 8.10
N THR A 253 -7.53 11.52 7.91
CA THR A 253 -6.85 11.71 6.62
C THR A 253 -5.38 12.06 6.83
N GLY A 254 -4.50 11.61 5.93
CA GLY A 254 -3.06 11.82 6.04
C GLY A 254 -2.40 10.99 7.15
N SER A 255 -3.10 10.01 7.72
CA SER A 255 -2.61 9.15 8.78
C SER A 255 -1.94 7.91 8.23
N ASP A 256 -1.00 7.37 9.00
CA ASP A 256 -0.41 6.05 8.80
C ASP A 256 -0.71 5.18 10.04
N PHE A 257 -1.46 4.11 9.82
CA PHE A 257 -1.86 3.19 10.87
C PHE A 257 -0.88 2.03 10.95
N LEU A 258 0.06 2.12 11.89
CA LEU A 258 0.97 1.02 12.21
C LEU A 258 0.19 -0.09 12.93
N MET A 259 0.08 -1.26 12.28
CA MET A 259 -0.58 -2.44 12.83
C MET A 259 0.30 -3.69 12.64
N ASP A 260 1.26 -3.86 13.52
CA ASP A 260 2.34 -4.84 13.41
C ASP A 260 2.47 -5.78 14.62
N GLY A 261 1.47 -5.82 15.47
CA GLY A 261 1.50 -6.61 16.70
C GLY A 261 2.53 -6.11 17.71
N GLY A 262 3.02 -4.87 17.56
CA GLY A 262 4.04 -4.28 18.42
C GLY A 262 5.48 -4.64 18.05
N THR A 263 5.71 -5.23 16.87
CA THR A 263 7.06 -5.57 16.38
C THR A 263 7.97 -4.34 16.34
N THR A 264 7.49 -3.22 15.82
CA THR A 264 8.25 -1.96 15.77
C THR A 264 8.58 -1.46 17.19
N ALA A 265 7.65 -1.55 18.13
CA ALA A 265 7.91 -1.18 19.53
C ALA A 265 9.02 -2.06 20.14
N SER A 266 9.02 -3.36 19.84
CA SER A 266 10.09 -4.27 20.29
C SER A 266 11.45 -3.96 19.67
N TYR A 267 11.49 -3.41 18.44
CA TYR A 267 12.74 -2.94 17.84
C TYR A 267 13.31 -1.70 18.52
N PHE A 268 12.48 -0.82 19.06
CA PHE A 268 12.95 0.39 19.72
C PHE A 268 13.17 0.22 21.22
N TYR A 269 12.35 -0.58 21.88
CA TYR A 269 12.27 -0.60 23.34
C TYR A 269 12.27 -2.02 23.95
N GLY A 270 12.30 -3.07 23.12
CA GLY A 270 12.21 -4.46 23.55
C GLY A 270 13.44 -5.30 23.15
N GLU A 271 13.23 -6.61 23.11
CA GLU A 271 14.29 -7.60 22.86
C GLU A 271 14.78 -7.67 21.41
N LEU A 272 14.09 -7.00 20.47
CA LEU A 272 14.55 -6.83 19.09
C LEU A 272 15.49 -5.63 18.92
N ALA A 273 15.62 -4.77 19.93
CA ALA A 273 16.56 -3.65 19.89
C ALA A 273 18.00 -4.16 19.75
N THR A 274 18.75 -3.61 18.79
CA THR A 274 20.21 -3.83 18.73
C THR A 274 20.85 -3.15 19.92
N LYS A 275 21.56 -3.93 20.74
CA LYS A 275 22.36 -3.43 21.88
C LYS A 275 23.52 -2.62 21.38
#